data_6122ba916a4db0ab1beb5334335d270f
#
_entry.id   6122ba916a4db0ab1beb5334335d270f
#
_cell.length_a   1.000
_cell.length_b   1.000
_cell.length_c   1.000
_cell.angle_alpha   90.00
_cell.angle_beta   90.00
_cell.angle_gamma   90.00
#
_symmetry.space_group_name_H-M   'P 1'
#
loop_
_entity.id
_entity.type
_entity.pdbx_description
1 polymer ?
#
loop_
_entity_poly.entity_id
_entity_poly.type
_entity_poly.pdbx_seq_one_letter_code
_entity_poly.pdbx_strand_id
1 'polypeptide(L)'
;MVDPIARLIFGLPPLARLIVVLTGAVLIHLTIGTYHTFGNMLPYMASYMRNYTDPSVRIEHFMWVPTFQGCFPFAMVIGGTLALHVGPRMATLIGCTIATSGVALSFWTIKHSFFAFFVTYGLLFGLGQGIAYVTAVATVINWAPDKVGLASGIVAAGFGVSSSIFAPIQTRLINPKNLPSTRDGYFLDKDLLLRVPDVFLTLSAVYAIMQLIGLIVVCDPPEKVGCFPRFLARCVSV
;
A
#
# COMPACT_ATOMS: atom_id res chain seq x y z
N MET A 1 -17.95 22.21 -2.07
CA MET A 1 -18.15 22.00 -3.52
C MET A 1 -18.33 20.52 -3.79
N VAL A 2 -19.35 20.13 -4.55
CA VAL A 2 -19.54 18.72 -4.93
C VAL A 2 -18.52 18.37 -6.00
N ASP A 3 -17.75 17.28 -5.78
CA ASP A 3 -16.74 16.79 -6.73
C ASP A 3 -17.39 16.48 -8.10
N PRO A 4 -16.88 17.02 -9.22
CA PRO A 4 -17.44 16.78 -10.55
C PRO A 4 -17.41 15.30 -10.94
N ILE A 5 -16.40 14.55 -10.50
CA ILE A 5 -16.30 13.10 -10.76
C ILE A 5 -17.35 12.33 -9.97
N ALA A 6 -17.64 12.74 -8.73
CA ALA A 6 -18.72 12.15 -7.94
C ALA A 6 -20.09 12.29 -8.63
N ARG A 7 -20.36 13.45 -9.26
CA ARG A 7 -21.59 13.66 -10.06
C ARG A 7 -21.63 12.75 -11.30
N LEU A 8 -20.51 12.61 -11.99
CA LEU A 8 -20.43 11.73 -13.16
C LEU A 8 -20.70 10.28 -12.80
N ILE A 9 -20.06 9.80 -11.73
CA ILE A 9 -20.26 8.42 -11.22
C ILE A 9 -21.71 8.24 -10.75
N PHE A 10 -22.30 9.24 -10.11
CA PHE A 10 -23.68 9.18 -9.62
C PHE A 10 -24.71 9.07 -10.76
N GLY A 11 -24.40 9.57 -11.96
CA GLY A 11 -25.21 9.40 -13.15
C GLY A 11 -25.23 7.99 -13.75
N LEU A 12 -24.34 7.10 -13.31
CA LEU A 12 -24.29 5.72 -13.78
C LEU A 12 -25.37 4.84 -13.13
N PRO A 13 -25.78 3.73 -13.76
CA PRO A 13 -26.60 2.71 -13.13
C PRO A 13 -25.97 2.22 -11.81
N PRO A 14 -26.76 1.84 -10.78
CA PRO A 14 -26.25 1.49 -9.45
C PRO A 14 -25.14 0.43 -9.46
N LEU A 15 -25.28 -0.59 -10.31
CA LEU A 15 -24.26 -1.65 -10.44
C LEU A 15 -22.96 -1.13 -11.06
N ALA A 16 -23.05 -0.36 -12.15
CA ALA A 16 -21.89 0.22 -12.82
C ALA A 16 -21.14 1.20 -11.92
N ARG A 17 -21.86 2.02 -11.17
CA ARG A 17 -21.34 2.94 -10.16
C ARG A 17 -20.49 2.20 -9.12
N LEU A 18 -21.05 1.13 -8.56
CA LEU A 18 -20.36 0.31 -7.55
C LEU A 18 -19.11 -0.35 -8.14
N ILE A 19 -19.18 -0.92 -9.35
CA ILE A 19 -18.03 -1.54 -10.02
C ILE A 19 -16.91 -0.53 -10.22
N VAL A 20 -17.21 0.69 -10.68
CA VAL A 20 -16.19 1.74 -10.93
C VAL A 20 -15.46 2.10 -9.63
N VAL A 21 -16.21 2.37 -8.56
CA VAL A 21 -15.61 2.75 -7.26
C VAL A 21 -14.83 1.58 -6.64
N LEU A 22 -15.36 0.35 -6.71
CA LEU A 22 -14.66 -0.86 -6.26
C LEU A 22 -13.34 -1.06 -7.03
N THR A 23 -13.35 -0.91 -8.35
CA THR A 23 -12.14 -1.06 -9.16
C THR A 23 -11.06 -0.07 -8.73
N GLY A 24 -11.41 1.19 -8.50
CA GLY A 24 -10.45 2.19 -8.02
C GLY A 24 -9.88 1.84 -6.65
N ALA A 25 -10.73 1.44 -5.71
CA ALA A 25 -10.28 1.03 -4.38
C ALA A 25 -9.41 -0.23 -4.43
N VAL A 26 -9.77 -1.23 -5.24
CA VAL A 26 -8.98 -2.46 -5.44
C VAL A 26 -7.61 -2.14 -6.04
N LEU A 27 -7.52 -1.25 -7.04
CA LEU A 27 -6.23 -0.83 -7.61
C LEU A 27 -5.30 -0.24 -6.53
N ILE A 28 -5.82 0.62 -5.65
CA ILE A 28 -5.05 1.15 -4.53
C ILE A 28 -4.64 0.01 -3.58
N HIS A 29 -5.58 -0.88 -3.23
CA HIS A 29 -5.32 -1.98 -2.29
C HIS A 29 -4.33 -3.00 -2.84
N LEU A 30 -4.29 -3.23 -4.14
CA LEU A 30 -3.26 -4.05 -4.78
C LEU A 30 -1.86 -3.48 -4.57
N THR A 31 -1.70 -2.16 -4.60
CA THR A 31 -0.38 -1.54 -4.39
C THR A 31 0.08 -1.58 -2.93
N ILE A 32 -0.82 -1.25 -2.00
CA ILE A 32 -0.47 -1.26 -0.57
C ILE A 32 -0.42 -2.69 0.01
N GLY A 33 -1.13 -3.65 -0.61
CA GLY A 33 -1.10 -5.06 -0.25
C GLY A 33 0.23 -5.77 -0.56
N THR A 34 1.15 -5.13 -1.26
CA THR A 34 2.53 -5.61 -1.44
C THR A 34 3.30 -5.75 -0.11
N TYR A 35 2.76 -5.24 0.99
CA TYR A 35 3.15 -5.63 2.34
C TYR A 35 3.34 -7.16 2.48
N HIS A 36 2.43 -7.95 1.92
CA HIS A 36 2.49 -9.42 1.96
C HIS A 36 3.62 -10.02 1.12
N THR A 37 4.29 -9.26 0.26
CA THR A 37 5.45 -9.72 -0.51
C THR A 37 6.77 -9.60 0.26
N PHE A 38 6.74 -9.08 1.50
CA PHE A 38 7.93 -8.89 2.32
C PHE A 38 8.75 -10.18 2.45
N GLY A 39 8.11 -11.31 2.73
CA GLY A 39 8.78 -12.61 2.84
C GLY A 39 9.54 -13.02 1.55
N ASN A 40 8.99 -12.70 0.38
CA ASN A 40 9.64 -12.92 -0.91
C ASN A 40 10.86 -12.00 -1.11
N MET A 41 10.77 -10.75 -0.66
CA MET A 41 11.83 -9.75 -0.82
C MET A 41 12.95 -9.90 0.23
N LEU A 42 12.65 -10.48 1.39
CA LEU A 42 13.54 -10.58 2.55
C LEU A 42 14.94 -11.12 2.22
N PRO A 43 15.09 -12.31 1.58
CA PRO A 43 16.41 -12.85 1.29
C PRO A 43 17.21 -11.96 0.34
N TYR A 44 16.58 -11.29 -0.61
CA TYR A 44 17.23 -10.38 -1.55
C TYR A 44 17.73 -9.11 -0.85
N MET A 45 16.89 -8.48 -0.03
CA MET A 45 17.25 -7.28 0.75
C MET A 45 18.37 -7.56 1.75
N ALA A 46 18.26 -8.66 2.50
CA ALA A 46 19.27 -9.04 3.48
C ALA A 46 20.61 -9.37 2.82
N SER A 47 20.59 -10.08 1.67
CA SER A 47 21.79 -10.39 0.92
C SER A 47 22.47 -9.14 0.36
N TYR A 48 21.68 -8.21 -0.18
CA TYR A 48 22.19 -6.95 -0.68
C TYR A 48 22.87 -6.14 0.44
N MET A 49 22.16 -5.90 1.54
CA MET A 49 22.69 -5.07 2.63
C MET A 49 23.93 -5.69 3.28
N ARG A 50 23.94 -7.00 3.49
CA ARG A 50 25.10 -7.70 4.06
C ARG A 50 26.35 -7.57 3.20
N ASN A 51 26.20 -7.58 1.86
CA ASN A 51 27.32 -7.51 0.93
C ASN A 51 27.80 -6.09 0.62
N TYR A 52 26.89 -5.09 0.63
CA TYR A 52 27.20 -3.76 0.11
C TYR A 52 27.02 -2.62 1.11
N THR A 53 26.26 -2.82 2.19
CA THR A 53 25.92 -1.73 3.12
C THR A 53 26.53 -1.97 4.50
N ASP A 54 26.22 -3.10 5.13
CA ASP A 54 26.69 -3.43 6.47
C ASP A 54 26.76 -4.95 6.66
N PRO A 55 27.99 -5.51 6.78
CA PRO A 55 28.21 -6.95 6.97
C PRO A 55 27.60 -7.53 8.25
N SER A 56 27.29 -6.69 9.23
CA SER A 56 26.68 -7.11 10.50
C SER A 56 25.18 -7.38 10.40
N VAL A 57 24.53 -6.93 9.32
CA VAL A 57 23.09 -7.09 9.09
C VAL A 57 22.75 -8.55 8.80
N ARG A 58 21.79 -9.08 9.57
CA ARG A 58 21.27 -10.44 9.45
C ARG A 58 19.79 -10.42 9.05
N ILE A 59 19.31 -11.54 8.51
CA ILE A 59 17.89 -11.75 8.16
C ILE A 59 16.98 -11.44 9.36
N GLU A 60 17.40 -11.79 10.57
CA GLU A 60 16.64 -11.57 11.80
C GLU A 60 16.34 -10.09 12.07
N HIS A 61 17.25 -9.19 11.74
CA HIS A 61 17.05 -7.74 11.91
C HIS A 61 15.89 -7.24 11.05
N PHE A 62 15.69 -7.82 9.87
CA PHE A 62 14.61 -7.46 8.97
C PHE A 62 13.21 -7.80 9.50
N MET A 63 13.08 -8.69 10.50
CA MET A 63 11.79 -9.03 11.10
C MET A 63 11.12 -7.83 11.77
N TRP A 64 11.88 -6.81 12.13
CA TRP A 64 11.34 -5.56 12.64
C TRP A 64 10.61 -4.74 11.56
N VAL A 65 10.98 -4.88 10.29
CA VAL A 65 10.34 -4.15 9.18
C VAL A 65 8.84 -4.45 9.09
N PRO A 66 8.39 -5.71 8.94
CA PRO A 66 6.96 -6.02 8.89
C PRO A 66 6.25 -5.73 10.22
N THR A 67 6.94 -5.78 11.36
CA THR A 67 6.39 -5.41 12.66
C THR A 67 5.96 -3.94 12.67
N PHE A 68 6.79 -3.05 12.16
CA PHE A 68 6.47 -1.62 12.08
C PHE A 68 5.54 -1.27 10.90
N GLN A 69 5.64 -1.98 9.79
CA GLN A 69 4.59 -1.92 8.76
C GLN A 69 3.24 -2.33 9.32
N GLY A 70 3.22 -3.28 10.27
CA GLY A 70 2.03 -3.73 11.00
C GLY A 70 1.50 -2.72 12.05
N CYS A 71 2.17 -1.58 12.32
CA CYS A 71 1.62 -0.45 13.08
C CYS A 71 0.41 0.23 12.37
N PHE A 72 -0.13 -0.45 11.43
CA PHE A 72 -1.30 -0.25 10.63
C PHE A 72 -2.54 0.30 11.39
N PRO A 73 -2.94 -0.23 12.58
CA PRO A 73 -4.12 0.29 13.29
C PRO A 73 -3.99 1.76 13.68
N PHE A 74 -2.82 2.21 14.13
CA PHE A 74 -2.58 3.61 14.45
C PHE A 74 -2.67 4.50 13.21
N ALA A 75 -2.11 4.06 12.10
CA ALA A 75 -2.20 4.75 10.82
C ALA A 75 -3.64 4.82 10.30
N MET A 76 -4.47 3.80 10.55
CA MET A 76 -5.89 3.81 10.21
C MET A 76 -6.67 4.87 11.02
N VAL A 77 -6.37 5.05 12.31
CA VAL A 77 -6.97 6.11 13.12
C VAL A 77 -6.61 7.48 12.56
N ILE A 78 -5.33 7.70 12.23
CA ILE A 78 -4.87 8.94 11.58
C ILE A 78 -5.60 9.14 10.24
N GLY A 79 -5.71 8.11 9.42
CA GLY A 79 -6.42 8.16 8.14
C GLY A 79 -7.89 8.49 8.28
N GLY A 80 -8.57 7.90 9.25
CA GLY A 80 -9.97 8.18 9.55
C GLY A 80 -10.18 9.64 9.98
N THR A 81 -9.37 10.15 10.90
CA THR A 81 -9.45 11.54 11.33
C THR A 81 -9.09 12.52 10.20
N LEU A 82 -8.08 12.20 9.41
CA LEU A 82 -7.69 12.99 8.25
C LEU A 82 -8.83 13.09 7.23
N ALA A 83 -9.50 11.97 6.94
CA ALA A 83 -10.64 11.94 6.03
C ALA A 83 -11.81 12.82 6.47
N LEU A 84 -12.01 12.98 7.79
CA LEU A 84 -13.03 13.90 8.32
C LEU A 84 -12.71 15.36 8.07
N HIS A 85 -11.42 15.75 8.06
CA HIS A 85 -11.01 17.14 7.92
C HIS A 85 -10.79 17.56 6.46
N VAL A 86 -10.10 16.71 5.67
CA VAL A 86 -9.73 17.07 4.29
C VAL A 86 -10.54 16.32 3.22
N GLY A 87 -11.40 15.41 3.64
CA GLY A 87 -12.17 14.55 2.75
C GLY A 87 -11.43 13.27 2.34
N PRO A 88 -12.16 12.22 1.91
CA PRO A 88 -11.60 10.90 1.68
C PRO A 88 -10.58 10.86 0.54
N ARG A 89 -10.84 11.58 -0.56
CA ARG A 89 -9.92 11.61 -1.71
C ARG A 89 -8.56 12.18 -1.33
N MET A 90 -8.54 13.33 -0.64
CA MET A 90 -7.28 13.96 -0.22
C MET A 90 -6.56 13.13 0.84
N ALA A 91 -7.30 12.54 1.78
CA ALA A 91 -6.72 11.63 2.77
C ALA A 91 -6.11 10.39 2.10
N THR A 92 -6.80 9.78 1.13
CA THR A 92 -6.27 8.65 0.36
C THR A 92 -5.04 9.06 -0.45
N LEU A 93 -5.05 10.22 -1.10
CA LEU A 93 -3.89 10.76 -1.83
C LEU A 93 -2.67 10.92 -0.92
N ILE A 94 -2.86 11.50 0.26
CA ILE A 94 -1.79 11.67 1.26
C ILE A 94 -1.23 10.29 1.66
N GLY A 95 -2.10 9.32 2.00
CA GLY A 95 -1.68 7.97 2.34
C GLY A 95 -0.90 7.28 1.21
N CYS A 96 -1.42 7.34 -0.01
CA CYS A 96 -0.76 6.80 -1.21
C CYS A 96 0.60 7.45 -1.47
N THR A 97 0.68 8.78 -1.34
CA THR A 97 1.94 9.51 -1.56
C THR A 97 2.98 9.14 -0.51
N ILE A 98 2.61 9.03 0.77
CA ILE A 98 3.51 8.62 1.84
C ILE A 98 4.00 7.18 1.59
N ALA A 99 3.10 6.24 1.28
CA ALA A 99 3.48 4.86 1.01
C ALA A 99 4.43 4.73 -0.18
N THR A 100 4.05 5.33 -1.31
CA THR A 100 4.84 5.24 -2.56
C THR A 100 6.18 5.97 -2.44
N SER A 101 6.24 7.12 -1.76
CA SER A 101 7.50 7.80 -1.49
C SER A 101 8.40 6.98 -0.55
N GLY A 102 7.83 6.29 0.44
CA GLY A 102 8.57 5.36 1.28
C GLY A 102 9.27 4.26 0.48
N VAL A 103 8.54 3.65 -0.47
CA VAL A 103 9.12 2.66 -1.39
C VAL A 103 10.17 3.27 -2.32
N ALA A 104 9.91 4.45 -2.89
CA ALA A 104 10.88 5.13 -3.75
C ALA A 104 12.18 5.50 -3.01
N LEU A 105 12.06 6.05 -1.81
CA LEU A 105 13.20 6.39 -0.97
C LEU A 105 14.02 5.16 -0.55
N SER A 106 13.39 3.99 -0.49
CA SER A 106 14.08 2.73 -0.18
C SER A 106 15.17 2.38 -1.18
N PHE A 107 15.09 2.89 -2.42
CA PHE A 107 16.18 2.79 -3.40
C PHE A 107 17.50 3.38 -2.90
N TRP A 108 17.45 4.54 -2.23
CA TRP A 108 18.64 5.18 -1.69
C TRP A 108 19.01 4.63 -0.31
N THR A 109 18.03 4.46 0.54
CA THR A 109 18.27 4.10 1.95
C THR A 109 18.84 2.69 2.12
N ILE A 110 18.46 1.74 1.26
CA ILE A 110 19.03 0.37 1.26
C ILE A 110 20.54 0.37 0.97
N LYS A 111 21.04 1.39 0.26
CA LYS A 111 22.47 1.55 -0.07
C LYS A 111 23.29 2.20 1.06
N HIS A 112 22.62 2.87 2.01
CA HIS A 112 23.32 3.68 3.01
C HIS A 112 23.26 3.11 4.41
N SER A 113 22.09 2.68 4.89
CA SER A 113 21.92 2.23 6.26
C SER A 113 20.68 1.37 6.44
N PHE A 114 20.80 0.32 7.25
CA PHE A 114 19.66 -0.49 7.66
C PHE A 114 18.59 0.36 8.40
N PHE A 115 19.01 1.26 9.29
CA PHE A 115 18.07 2.10 10.02
C PHE A 115 17.30 3.05 9.10
N ALA A 116 17.97 3.69 8.14
CA ALA A 116 17.32 4.54 7.15
C ALA A 116 16.34 3.76 6.28
N PHE A 117 16.71 2.56 5.85
CA PHE A 117 15.84 1.65 5.11
C PHE A 117 14.62 1.23 5.96
N PHE A 118 14.83 0.91 7.22
CA PHE A 118 13.77 0.56 8.16
C PHE A 118 12.75 1.71 8.31
N VAL A 119 13.20 2.95 8.40
CA VAL A 119 12.31 4.12 8.47
C VAL A 119 11.52 4.29 7.18
N THR A 120 12.16 4.15 6.02
CA THR A 120 11.47 4.38 4.73
C THR A 120 10.56 3.21 4.34
N TYR A 121 11.06 1.99 4.34
CA TYR A 121 10.31 0.82 3.92
C TYR A 121 9.43 0.23 5.04
N GLY A 122 9.82 0.37 6.29
CA GLY A 122 9.02 -0.08 7.43
C GLY A 122 7.98 0.96 7.84
N LEU A 123 8.43 2.08 8.41
CA LEU A 123 7.57 3.04 9.07
C LEU A 123 6.75 3.89 8.07
N LEU A 124 7.40 4.53 7.09
CA LEU A 124 6.72 5.39 6.12
C LEU A 124 5.71 4.60 5.28
N PHE A 125 6.15 3.48 4.73
CA PHE A 125 5.26 2.63 3.94
C PHE A 125 4.07 2.16 4.78
N GLY A 126 4.28 1.66 6.01
CA GLY A 126 3.22 1.22 6.90
C GLY A 126 2.24 2.33 7.29
N LEU A 127 2.74 3.55 7.56
CA LEU A 127 1.90 4.70 7.86
C LEU A 127 1.01 5.07 6.65
N GLY A 128 1.61 5.22 5.48
CA GLY A 128 0.87 5.56 4.26
C GLY A 128 -0.15 4.49 3.88
N GLN A 129 0.22 3.21 4.04
CA GLN A 129 -0.64 2.05 3.82
C GLN A 129 -1.89 2.09 4.70
N GLY A 130 -1.74 2.32 6.01
CA GLY A 130 -2.88 2.36 6.94
C GLY A 130 -3.84 3.50 6.64
N ILE A 131 -3.31 4.69 6.32
CA ILE A 131 -4.12 5.85 5.92
C ILE A 131 -4.91 5.53 4.63
N ALA A 132 -4.23 5.06 3.58
CA ALA A 132 -4.87 4.78 2.30
C ALA A 132 -5.88 3.64 2.39
N TYR A 133 -5.60 2.62 3.20
CA TYR A 133 -6.50 1.48 3.39
C TYR A 133 -7.86 1.92 3.92
N VAL A 134 -7.87 2.57 5.09
CA VAL A 134 -9.14 2.92 5.75
C VAL A 134 -9.94 3.92 4.95
N THR A 135 -9.29 4.88 4.30
CA THR A 135 -9.99 5.94 3.55
C THR A 135 -10.60 5.41 2.26
N ALA A 136 -9.93 4.52 1.54
CA ALA A 136 -10.48 3.89 0.35
C ALA A 136 -11.63 2.90 0.68
N VAL A 137 -11.50 2.09 1.74
CA VAL A 137 -12.59 1.21 2.22
C VAL A 137 -13.81 2.02 2.63
N ALA A 138 -13.61 3.10 3.40
CA ALA A 138 -14.70 3.98 3.84
C ALA A 138 -15.47 4.58 2.66
N THR A 139 -14.74 5.03 1.63
CA THR A 139 -15.36 5.54 0.39
C THR A 139 -16.25 4.50 -0.26
N VAL A 140 -15.79 3.26 -0.41
CA VAL A 140 -16.58 2.18 -1.02
C VAL A 140 -17.85 1.88 -0.20
N ILE A 141 -17.72 1.84 1.13
CA ILE A 141 -18.87 1.66 2.04
C ILE A 141 -19.91 2.77 1.87
N ASN A 142 -19.47 4.03 1.70
CA ASN A 142 -20.35 5.16 1.48
C ASN A 142 -21.16 5.05 0.17
N TRP A 143 -20.60 4.38 -0.85
CA TRP A 143 -21.29 4.12 -2.12
C TRP A 143 -22.23 2.90 -2.08
N ALA A 144 -22.05 1.98 -1.14
CA ALA A 144 -22.83 0.74 -1.03
C ALA A 144 -23.22 0.44 0.43
N PRO A 145 -23.99 1.32 1.10
CA PRO A 145 -24.35 1.16 2.51
C PRO A 145 -25.18 -0.11 2.79
N ASP A 146 -25.93 -0.59 1.81
CA ASP A 146 -26.74 -1.81 1.93
C ASP A 146 -25.92 -3.09 1.75
N LYS A 147 -24.68 -3.00 1.24
CA LYS A 147 -23.79 -4.13 0.90
C LYS A 147 -22.40 -3.99 1.50
N VAL A 148 -22.31 -3.43 2.71
CA VAL A 148 -21.04 -3.11 3.39
C VAL A 148 -20.08 -4.29 3.44
N GLY A 149 -20.56 -5.47 3.84
CA GLY A 149 -19.73 -6.68 3.95
C GLY A 149 -19.17 -7.16 2.62
N LEU A 150 -19.99 -7.14 1.54
CA LEU A 150 -19.54 -7.51 0.21
C LEU A 150 -18.53 -6.50 -0.34
N ALA A 151 -18.83 -5.23 -0.22
CA ALA A 151 -18.00 -4.15 -0.75
C ALA A 151 -16.63 -4.09 -0.06
N SER A 152 -16.58 -4.11 1.27
CA SER A 152 -15.33 -4.15 2.04
C SER A 152 -14.57 -5.46 1.83
N GLY A 153 -15.27 -6.59 1.70
CA GLY A 153 -14.66 -7.89 1.42
C GLY A 153 -13.95 -7.95 0.08
N ILE A 154 -14.52 -7.38 -0.99
CA ILE A 154 -13.87 -7.32 -2.32
C ILE A 154 -12.60 -6.46 -2.25
N VAL A 155 -12.66 -5.33 -1.57
CA VAL A 155 -11.50 -4.44 -1.41
C VAL A 155 -10.39 -5.13 -0.59
N ALA A 156 -10.75 -5.78 0.51
CA ALA A 156 -9.82 -6.56 1.33
C ALA A 156 -9.23 -7.76 0.56
N ALA A 157 -10.01 -8.41 -0.31
CA ALA A 157 -9.51 -9.45 -1.19
C ALA A 157 -8.44 -8.91 -2.14
N GLY A 158 -8.62 -7.71 -2.71
CA GLY A 158 -7.61 -7.03 -3.52
C GLY A 158 -6.29 -6.82 -2.77
N PHE A 159 -6.37 -6.44 -1.50
CA PHE A 159 -5.19 -6.32 -0.62
C PHE A 159 -4.49 -7.67 -0.41
N GLY A 160 -5.24 -8.75 -0.15
CA GLY A 160 -4.68 -10.09 0.06
C GLY A 160 -4.09 -10.73 -1.20
N VAL A 161 -4.76 -10.58 -2.36
CA VAL A 161 -4.31 -11.14 -3.65
C VAL A 161 -3.06 -10.44 -4.19
N SER A 162 -2.73 -9.24 -3.71
CA SER A 162 -1.58 -8.46 -4.14
C SER A 162 -0.28 -9.27 -4.17
N SER A 163 -0.02 -10.08 -3.14
CA SER A 163 1.20 -10.88 -3.08
C SER A 163 1.30 -11.91 -4.20
N SER A 164 0.19 -12.52 -4.60
CA SER A 164 0.15 -13.50 -5.69
C SER A 164 0.51 -12.87 -7.05
N ILE A 165 0.26 -11.57 -7.20
CA ILE A 165 0.58 -10.82 -8.42
C ILE A 165 2.00 -10.27 -8.36
N PHE A 166 2.35 -9.59 -7.26
CA PHE A 166 3.62 -8.84 -7.20
C PHE A 166 4.83 -9.70 -6.82
N ALA A 167 4.69 -10.80 -6.05
CA ALA A 167 5.82 -11.64 -5.71
C ALA A 167 6.50 -12.27 -6.95
N PRO A 168 5.78 -12.85 -7.92
CA PRO A 168 6.39 -13.35 -9.15
C PRO A 168 7.06 -12.23 -9.98
N ILE A 169 6.45 -11.03 -10.02
CA ILE A 169 7.00 -9.88 -10.73
C ILE A 169 8.32 -9.44 -10.09
N GLN A 170 8.34 -9.28 -8.76
CA GLN A 170 9.53 -8.93 -7.99
C GLN A 170 10.65 -9.95 -8.20
N THR A 171 10.32 -11.24 -8.11
CA THR A 171 11.29 -12.31 -8.32
C THR A 171 11.86 -12.27 -9.74
N ARG A 172 11.04 -12.05 -10.76
CA ARG A 172 11.50 -11.94 -12.15
C ARG A 172 12.40 -10.71 -12.39
N LEU A 173 12.10 -9.59 -11.74
CA LEU A 173 12.91 -8.37 -11.85
C LEU A 173 14.29 -8.57 -11.21
N ILE A 174 14.36 -9.22 -10.05
CA ILE A 174 15.62 -9.42 -9.31
C ILE A 174 16.39 -10.63 -9.83
N ASN A 175 15.70 -11.78 -9.95
CA ASN A 175 16.28 -13.08 -10.23
C ASN A 175 15.67 -13.73 -11.48
N PRO A 176 15.87 -13.18 -12.69
CA PRO A 176 15.30 -13.72 -13.92
C PRO A 176 15.86 -15.10 -14.29
N LYS A 177 17.05 -15.45 -13.79
CA LYS A 177 17.70 -16.75 -14.01
C LYS A 177 17.28 -17.81 -12.98
N ASN A 178 16.45 -17.44 -12.02
CA ASN A 178 15.97 -18.31 -10.93
C ASN A 178 17.12 -19.01 -10.19
N LEU A 179 18.18 -18.25 -9.87
CA LEU A 179 19.33 -18.76 -9.13
C LEU A 179 18.91 -19.17 -7.70
N PRO A 180 19.40 -20.30 -7.19
CA PRO A 180 19.09 -20.73 -5.84
C PRO A 180 19.83 -19.88 -4.79
N SER A 181 19.23 -19.74 -3.61
CA SER A 181 19.92 -19.19 -2.44
C SER A 181 20.88 -20.22 -1.84
N THR A 182 21.84 -19.76 -1.05
CA THR A 182 22.68 -20.63 -0.21
C THR A 182 21.87 -21.33 0.86
N ARG A 183 22.47 -22.32 1.57
CA ARG A 183 21.84 -23.02 2.69
C ARG A 183 21.39 -22.06 3.81
N ASP A 184 22.08 -20.94 3.96
CA ASP A 184 21.78 -19.90 4.95
C ASP A 184 20.74 -18.87 4.45
N GLY A 185 20.17 -19.08 3.26
CA GLY A 185 19.12 -18.20 2.70
C GLY A 185 19.63 -16.93 2.02
N TYR A 186 20.93 -16.78 1.77
CA TYR A 186 21.51 -15.62 1.11
C TYR A 186 21.81 -15.87 -0.37
N PHE A 187 21.77 -14.81 -1.17
CA PHE A 187 22.21 -14.81 -2.55
C PHE A 187 23.63 -14.21 -2.65
N LEU A 188 24.48 -14.79 -3.51
CA LEU A 188 25.87 -14.37 -3.69
C LEU A 188 26.16 -13.77 -5.07
N ASP A 189 25.24 -13.92 -6.02
CA ASP A 189 25.41 -13.42 -7.38
C ASP A 189 25.35 -11.89 -7.42
N LYS A 190 26.42 -11.26 -7.94
CA LYS A 190 26.56 -9.80 -8.00
C LYS A 190 25.52 -9.15 -8.88
N ASP A 191 25.24 -9.73 -10.05
CA ASP A 191 24.31 -9.16 -11.01
C ASP A 191 22.88 -9.18 -10.45
N LEU A 192 22.53 -10.22 -9.69
CA LEU A 192 21.28 -10.31 -8.98
C LEU A 192 21.18 -9.24 -7.90
N LEU A 193 22.20 -9.13 -7.05
CA LEU A 193 22.18 -8.19 -5.93
C LEU A 193 22.11 -6.73 -6.37
N LEU A 194 22.82 -6.36 -7.43
CA LEU A 194 22.80 -4.99 -7.97
C LEU A 194 21.41 -4.56 -8.48
N ARG A 195 20.54 -5.51 -8.80
CA ARG A 195 19.15 -5.22 -9.22
C ARG A 195 18.20 -4.94 -8.06
N VAL A 196 18.57 -5.31 -6.83
CA VAL A 196 17.68 -5.19 -5.66
C VAL A 196 17.23 -3.73 -5.41
N PRO A 197 18.11 -2.71 -5.41
CA PRO A 197 17.66 -1.33 -5.26
C PRO A 197 16.72 -0.88 -6.37
N ASP A 198 17.02 -1.21 -7.63
CA ASP A 198 16.26 -0.75 -8.81
C ASP A 198 14.81 -1.24 -8.79
N VAL A 199 14.55 -2.38 -8.15
CA VAL A 199 13.18 -2.90 -7.98
C VAL A 199 12.31 -1.96 -7.18
N PHE A 200 12.83 -1.29 -6.14
CA PHE A 200 12.05 -0.32 -5.36
C PHE A 200 11.61 0.86 -6.22
N LEU A 201 12.47 1.33 -7.11
CA LEU A 201 12.14 2.43 -8.02
C LEU A 201 11.09 1.99 -9.05
N THR A 202 11.26 0.81 -9.63
CA THR A 202 10.31 0.24 -10.59
C THR A 202 8.94 0.03 -9.95
N LEU A 203 8.89 -0.56 -8.74
CA LEU A 203 7.66 -0.79 -8.02
C LEU A 203 6.98 0.53 -7.62
N SER A 204 7.74 1.53 -7.15
CA SER A 204 7.17 2.83 -6.80
C SER A 204 6.52 3.52 -7.99
N ALA A 205 7.12 3.42 -9.19
CA ALA A 205 6.53 3.95 -10.42
C ALA A 205 5.22 3.24 -10.78
N VAL A 206 5.20 1.91 -10.71
CA VAL A 206 3.98 1.12 -10.95
C VAL A 206 2.89 1.46 -9.93
N TYR A 207 3.25 1.57 -8.65
CA TYR A 207 2.31 1.94 -7.58
C TYR A 207 1.75 3.34 -7.80
N ALA A 208 2.59 4.31 -8.15
CA ALA A 208 2.15 5.67 -8.44
C ALA A 208 1.10 5.70 -9.56
N ILE A 209 1.34 4.99 -10.66
CA ILE A 209 0.42 4.92 -11.80
C ILE A 209 -0.91 4.27 -11.37
N MET A 210 -0.87 3.11 -10.71
CA MET A 210 -2.07 2.41 -10.26
C MET A 210 -2.88 3.23 -9.26
N GLN A 211 -2.20 3.89 -8.31
CA GLN A 211 -2.81 4.74 -7.30
C GLN A 211 -3.43 5.99 -7.92
N LEU A 212 -2.76 6.63 -8.89
CA LEU A 212 -3.34 7.76 -9.61
C LEU A 212 -4.63 7.39 -10.33
N ILE A 213 -4.66 6.25 -11.02
CA ILE A 213 -5.87 5.73 -11.67
C ILE A 213 -6.97 5.48 -10.62
N GLY A 214 -6.63 4.84 -9.52
CA GLY A 214 -7.58 4.56 -8.43
C GLY A 214 -8.15 5.83 -7.79
N LEU A 215 -7.30 6.85 -7.58
CA LEU A 215 -7.68 8.12 -6.97
C LEU A 215 -8.66 8.94 -7.82
N ILE A 216 -8.71 8.73 -9.13
CA ILE A 216 -9.69 9.41 -10.00
C ILE A 216 -11.11 9.09 -9.53
N VAL A 217 -11.38 7.84 -9.17
CA VAL A 217 -12.72 7.37 -8.83
C VAL A 217 -13.01 7.27 -7.32
N VAL A 218 -12.00 7.42 -6.47
CA VAL A 218 -12.16 7.45 -5.02
C VAL A 218 -12.68 8.82 -4.59
N CYS A 219 -13.99 8.93 -4.38
CA CYS A 219 -14.69 10.14 -3.93
C CYS A 219 -15.96 9.75 -3.19
N ASP A 220 -16.41 10.59 -2.27
CA ASP A 220 -17.70 10.38 -1.61
C ASP A 220 -18.87 10.65 -2.55
N PRO A 221 -20.01 9.96 -2.37
CA PRO A 221 -21.24 10.25 -3.09
C PRO A 221 -21.70 11.69 -2.84
N PRO A 222 -22.31 12.37 -3.85
CA PRO A 222 -22.72 13.77 -3.75
C PRO A 222 -23.82 14.01 -2.71
N GLU A 223 -24.64 13.02 -2.46
CA GLU A 223 -25.60 12.99 -1.35
C GLU A 223 -24.98 12.15 -0.22
N LYS A 224 -24.88 12.74 0.99
CA LYS A 224 -24.37 12.03 2.16
C LYS A 224 -25.39 10.97 2.61
N VAL A 225 -25.43 9.85 1.91
CA VAL A 225 -26.23 8.67 2.27
C VAL A 225 -25.52 7.84 3.36
N GLY A 226 -24.29 8.21 3.76
CA GLY A 226 -23.40 7.36 4.55
C GLY A 226 -23.57 7.46 6.07
N CYS A 227 -23.58 6.30 6.72
CA CYS A 227 -23.51 6.12 8.18
C CYS A 227 -22.14 6.47 8.79
N PHE A 228 -21.10 6.59 8.01
CA PHE A 228 -19.71 6.67 8.48
C PHE A 228 -19.37 7.95 9.28
N PRO A 229 -19.84 9.16 8.90
CA PRO A 229 -19.60 10.34 9.71
C PRO A 229 -20.27 10.28 11.09
N ARG A 230 -21.39 9.54 11.23
CA ARG A 230 -22.09 9.40 12.51
C ARG A 230 -21.42 8.42 13.46
N PHE A 231 -20.74 7.40 12.95
CA PHE A 231 -20.06 6.42 13.78
C PHE A 231 -18.76 7.01 14.38
N LEU A 232 -17.92 7.66 13.59
CA LEU A 232 -16.71 8.32 14.09
C LEU A 232 -17.01 9.55 14.95
N ALA A 233 -18.01 10.35 14.60
CA ALA A 233 -18.44 11.49 15.43
C ALA A 233 -18.93 11.03 16.82
N ARG A 234 -19.56 9.86 16.93
CA ARG A 234 -19.91 9.27 18.24
C ARG A 234 -18.72 8.73 19.02
N CYS A 235 -17.67 8.26 18.35
CA CYS A 235 -16.46 7.76 19.03
C CYS A 235 -15.52 8.90 19.49
N VAL A 236 -15.61 10.08 18.89
CA VAL A 236 -14.76 11.25 19.22
C VAL A 236 -15.46 12.20 20.20
N SER A 237 -16.77 12.06 20.41
CA SER A 237 -17.57 12.90 21.33
C SER A 237 -17.77 12.26 22.72
N VAL A 238 -16.99 11.25 23.10
CA VAL A 238 -16.77 10.70 24.43
C VAL A 238 -15.37 11.05 24.86
#